data_2f154c6cf693af45ffdebbd5e24e7fd8
#
_entry.id   2f154c6cf693af45ffdebbd5e24e7fd8
#
_cell.length_a   1.000
_cell.length_b   1.000
_cell.length_c   1.000
_cell.angle_alpha   90.00
_cell.angle_beta   90.00
_cell.angle_gamma   90.00
#
_symmetry.space_group_name_H-M   'P 1'
#
loop_
_entity.id
_entity.type
_entity.pdbx_description
1 polymer ?
#
loop_
_entity_poly.entity_id
_entity_poly.type
_entity_poly.pdbx_seq_one_letter_code
_entity_poly.pdbx_strand_id
1 'polypeptide(L)'
;MGDTGREVLRKDVKVRGWILFGIFSVIFVFMIITICSMIHNGEFELNSFTGPLIFLTVNSVICIWDGIRMIRTPEKLLNRENKNHGGSVFEMADKLYGDIIYEDKYIMASHEVIASKTMRYNLAYRWDVYLITYVYTSMRRGKLEYYCMYTGNHENNVYINLRGLVTGKRKKKVLDMLLSYCPNAIYGDLDGAGGDYLEKMRKTDIHDIPHSPYYTGNNT
;
A
#
# COMPACT_ATOMS: atom_id res chain seq x y z
N MET A 1 23.63 8.64 12.36
CA MET A 1 23.34 8.48 10.93
C MET A 1 22.03 7.72 10.87
N GLY A 2 20.94 8.33 10.40
CA GLY A 2 19.65 7.61 10.29
C GLY A 2 19.73 6.52 9.23
N ASP A 3 18.91 5.47 9.39
CA ASP A 3 18.75 4.43 8.35
C ASP A 3 18.30 5.11 7.05
N THR A 4 18.88 4.74 5.92
CA THR A 4 18.39 5.20 4.61
C THR A 4 16.97 4.67 4.39
N GLY A 5 16.14 5.38 3.61
CA GLY A 5 14.77 4.94 3.31
C GLY A 5 14.73 3.51 2.76
N ARG A 6 15.71 3.15 1.94
CA ARG A 6 15.90 1.78 1.44
C ARG A 6 16.11 0.75 2.55
N GLU A 7 16.88 1.06 3.59
CA GLU A 7 17.06 0.16 4.73
C GLU A 7 15.79 -0.03 5.55
N VAL A 8 15.02 1.04 5.73
CA VAL A 8 13.71 0.96 6.40
C VAL A 8 12.75 0.06 5.62
N LEU A 9 12.65 0.24 4.30
CA LEU A 9 11.84 -0.63 3.44
C LEU A 9 12.32 -2.08 3.50
N ARG A 10 13.64 -2.32 3.48
CA ARG A 10 14.22 -3.67 3.59
C ARG A 10 13.88 -4.35 4.91
N LYS A 11 13.95 -3.62 6.03
CA LYS A 11 13.56 -4.13 7.35
C LYS A 11 12.07 -4.48 7.37
N ASP A 12 11.22 -3.65 6.79
CA ASP A 12 9.77 -3.89 6.72
C ASP A 12 9.43 -5.15 5.92
N VAL A 13 10.06 -5.35 4.73
CA VAL A 13 9.88 -6.58 3.93
C VAL A 13 10.25 -7.81 4.74
N LYS A 14 11.39 -7.79 5.43
CA LYS A 14 11.82 -8.92 6.26
C LYS A 14 10.84 -9.20 7.40
N VAL A 15 10.37 -8.18 8.11
CA VAL A 15 9.39 -8.33 9.20
C VAL A 15 8.10 -8.96 8.67
N ARG A 16 7.58 -8.50 7.54
CA ARG A 16 6.41 -9.11 6.90
C ARG A 16 6.66 -10.55 6.50
N GLY A 17 7.85 -10.84 5.98
CA GLY A 17 8.27 -12.21 5.67
C GLY A 17 8.24 -13.12 6.89
N TRP A 18 8.76 -12.67 8.03
CA TRP A 18 8.72 -13.42 9.28
C TRP A 18 7.30 -13.64 9.80
N ILE A 19 6.42 -12.63 9.71
CA ILE A 19 5.01 -12.75 10.10
C ILE A 19 4.30 -13.79 9.22
N LEU A 20 4.45 -13.69 7.90
CA LEU A 20 3.89 -14.65 6.94
C LEU A 20 4.39 -16.07 7.23
N PHE A 21 5.71 -16.25 7.32
CA PHE A 21 6.33 -17.53 7.62
C PHE A 21 5.80 -18.13 8.93
N GLY A 22 5.76 -17.35 10.02
CA GLY A 22 5.32 -17.81 11.33
C GLY A 22 3.85 -18.24 11.33
N ILE A 23 2.95 -17.40 10.84
CA ILE A 23 1.50 -17.69 10.83
C ILE A 23 1.21 -18.92 9.98
N PHE A 24 1.72 -18.97 8.76
CA PHE A 24 1.40 -20.06 7.84
C PHE A 24 2.12 -21.36 8.18
N SER A 25 3.28 -21.33 8.86
CA SER A 25 3.90 -22.54 9.41
C SER A 25 3.04 -23.20 10.50
N VAL A 26 2.46 -22.40 11.40
CA VAL A 26 1.54 -22.91 12.43
C VAL A 26 0.28 -23.52 11.78
N ILE A 27 -0.32 -22.81 10.82
CA ILE A 27 -1.50 -23.31 10.07
C ILE A 27 -1.14 -24.62 9.36
N PHE A 28 0.00 -24.68 8.67
CA PHE A 28 0.46 -25.85 7.94
C PHE A 28 0.62 -27.06 8.86
N VAL A 29 1.29 -26.91 10.00
CA VAL A 29 1.46 -27.99 10.98
C VAL A 29 0.11 -28.50 11.48
N PHE A 30 -0.82 -27.59 11.82
CA PHE A 30 -2.16 -27.96 12.25
C PHE A 30 -2.91 -28.75 11.16
N MET A 31 -2.83 -28.31 9.89
CA MET A 31 -3.46 -29.01 8.76
C MET A 31 -2.87 -30.42 8.56
N ILE A 32 -1.55 -30.57 8.65
CA ILE A 32 -0.89 -31.89 8.52
C ILE A 32 -1.34 -32.82 9.64
N ILE A 33 -1.38 -32.36 10.89
CA ILE A 33 -1.87 -33.18 12.03
C ILE A 33 -3.31 -33.63 11.77
N THR A 34 -4.17 -32.71 11.30
CA THR A 34 -5.58 -33.06 11.00
C THR A 34 -5.67 -34.10 9.90
N ILE A 35 -4.93 -33.94 8.79
CA ILE A 35 -4.91 -34.91 7.69
C ILE A 35 -4.41 -36.28 8.18
N CYS A 36 -3.31 -36.33 8.93
CA CYS A 36 -2.77 -37.57 9.48
C CYS A 36 -3.75 -38.28 10.42
N SER A 37 -4.47 -37.50 11.27
CA SER A 37 -5.52 -38.08 12.14
C SER A 37 -6.67 -38.68 11.34
N MET A 38 -7.15 -38.01 10.29
CA MET A 38 -8.20 -38.52 9.42
C MET A 38 -7.78 -39.82 8.69
N ILE A 39 -6.53 -39.86 8.21
CA ILE A 39 -5.98 -41.06 7.58
C ILE A 39 -5.91 -42.22 8.59
N HIS A 40 -5.41 -41.94 9.81
CA HIS A 40 -5.28 -42.95 10.86
C HIS A 40 -6.63 -43.53 11.27
N ASN A 41 -7.68 -42.71 11.32
CA ASN A 41 -9.04 -43.13 11.68
C ASN A 41 -9.81 -43.76 10.52
N GLY A 42 -9.24 -43.83 9.32
CA GLY A 42 -9.92 -44.33 8.13
C GLY A 42 -11.03 -43.43 7.59
N GLU A 43 -11.05 -42.15 8.03
CA GLU A 43 -12.08 -41.16 7.67
C GLU A 43 -11.67 -40.29 6.47
N PHE A 44 -10.52 -40.58 5.86
CA PHE A 44 -10.01 -39.76 4.75
C PHE A 44 -10.72 -40.13 3.44
N GLU A 45 -11.79 -39.41 3.15
CA GLU A 45 -12.52 -39.51 1.88
C GLU A 45 -12.47 -38.16 1.17
N LEU A 46 -12.41 -38.16 -0.17
CA LEU A 46 -12.44 -36.95 -0.97
C LEU A 46 -13.87 -36.37 -1.00
N ASN A 47 -14.21 -35.61 -0.01
CA ASN A 47 -15.52 -35.00 0.19
C ASN A 47 -15.46 -33.45 0.30
N SER A 48 -16.58 -32.84 0.59
CA SER A 48 -16.70 -31.38 0.73
C SER A 48 -15.83 -30.77 1.84
N PHE A 49 -15.30 -31.56 2.76
CA PHE A 49 -14.45 -31.12 3.86
C PHE A 49 -12.95 -31.29 3.55
N THR A 50 -12.55 -32.45 2.99
CA THR A 50 -11.15 -32.74 2.68
C THR A 50 -10.60 -31.90 1.53
N GLY A 51 -11.42 -31.57 0.53
CA GLY A 51 -11.04 -30.68 -0.56
C GLY A 51 -10.54 -29.31 -0.08
N PRO A 52 -11.32 -28.54 0.71
CA PRO A 52 -10.88 -27.30 1.33
C PRO A 52 -9.63 -27.45 2.20
N LEU A 53 -9.47 -28.56 2.93
CA LEU A 53 -8.32 -28.82 3.78
C LEU A 53 -7.03 -28.96 2.96
N ILE A 54 -7.06 -29.72 1.87
CA ILE A 54 -5.94 -29.86 0.93
C ILE A 54 -5.61 -28.50 0.32
N PHE A 55 -6.62 -27.74 -0.14
CA PHE A 55 -6.44 -26.42 -0.71
C PHE A 55 -5.76 -25.45 0.28
N LEU A 56 -6.17 -25.43 1.54
CA LEU A 56 -5.56 -24.62 2.59
C LEU A 56 -4.12 -25.05 2.87
N THR A 57 -3.83 -26.35 2.84
CA THR A 57 -2.48 -26.87 3.01
C THR A 57 -1.54 -26.40 1.90
N VAL A 58 -1.97 -26.50 0.63
CA VAL A 58 -1.19 -26.01 -0.52
C VAL A 58 -0.97 -24.51 -0.45
N ASN A 59 -2.01 -23.73 -0.14
CA ASN A 59 -1.86 -22.27 0.03
C ASN A 59 -0.90 -21.91 1.17
N SER A 60 -0.90 -22.67 2.27
CA SER A 60 0.04 -22.46 3.37
C SER A 60 1.48 -22.66 2.93
N VAL A 61 1.77 -23.67 2.10
CA VAL A 61 3.11 -23.89 1.53
C VAL A 61 3.54 -22.72 0.66
N ILE A 62 2.65 -22.20 -0.19
CA ILE A 62 2.93 -21.04 -1.04
C ILE A 62 3.24 -19.81 -0.19
N CYS A 63 2.43 -19.54 0.84
CA CYS A 63 2.66 -18.40 1.74
C CYS A 63 3.95 -18.54 2.56
N ILE A 64 4.31 -19.76 3.01
CA ILE A 64 5.58 -20.04 3.69
C ILE A 64 6.75 -19.75 2.74
N TRP A 65 6.66 -20.20 1.48
CA TRP A 65 7.69 -19.96 0.46
C TRP A 65 7.87 -18.46 0.18
N ASP A 66 6.77 -17.71 0.04
CA ASP A 66 6.82 -16.25 -0.14
C ASP A 66 7.42 -15.56 1.09
N GLY A 67 7.07 -16.00 2.30
CA GLY A 67 7.69 -15.52 3.55
C GLY A 67 9.21 -15.73 3.55
N ILE A 68 9.68 -16.94 3.22
CA ILE A 68 11.12 -17.25 3.11
C ILE A 68 11.79 -16.36 2.06
N ARG A 69 11.15 -16.15 0.91
CA ARG A 69 11.66 -15.29 -0.16
C ARG A 69 11.79 -13.83 0.29
N MET A 70 10.82 -13.30 1.02
CA MET A 70 10.89 -11.96 1.62
C MET A 70 12.03 -11.82 2.61
N ILE A 71 12.32 -12.85 3.41
CA ILE A 71 13.40 -12.85 4.39
C ILE A 71 14.76 -12.94 3.70
N ARG A 72 14.91 -13.86 2.74
CA ARG A 72 16.21 -14.16 2.10
C ARG A 72 16.63 -13.18 1.02
N THR A 73 15.65 -12.70 0.23
CA THR A 73 15.92 -11.85 -0.93
C THR A 73 15.06 -10.59 -0.97
N PRO A 74 15.01 -9.77 0.13
CA PRO A 74 14.20 -8.57 0.20
C PRO A 74 14.56 -7.57 -0.91
N GLU A 75 15.83 -7.45 -1.25
CA GLU A 75 16.32 -6.56 -2.31
C GLU A 75 15.73 -6.87 -3.69
N LYS A 76 15.53 -8.15 -4.01
CA LYS A 76 14.92 -8.53 -5.29
C LYS A 76 13.48 -8.08 -5.40
N LEU A 77 12.73 -8.14 -4.31
CA LEU A 77 11.35 -7.66 -4.24
C LEU A 77 11.29 -6.14 -4.32
N LEU A 78 12.12 -5.46 -3.54
CA LEU A 78 12.22 -3.99 -3.54
C LEU A 78 12.61 -3.44 -4.90
N ASN A 79 13.58 -4.05 -5.57
CA ASN A 79 14.00 -3.64 -6.92
C ASN A 79 12.88 -3.85 -7.95
N ARG A 80 12.07 -4.91 -7.80
CA ARG A 80 10.89 -5.14 -8.66
C ARG A 80 9.84 -4.07 -8.43
N GLU A 81 9.50 -3.77 -7.18
CA GLU A 81 8.56 -2.69 -6.84
C GLU A 81 9.08 -1.32 -7.32
N ASN A 82 10.35 -1.02 -7.09
CA ASN A 82 10.95 0.22 -7.58
C ASN A 82 10.86 0.34 -9.11
N LYS A 83 11.10 -0.76 -9.83
CA LYS A 83 10.96 -0.79 -11.30
C LYS A 83 9.50 -0.60 -11.74
N ASN A 84 8.55 -1.23 -11.06
CA ASN A 84 7.13 -1.09 -11.35
C ASN A 84 6.65 0.36 -11.17
N HIS A 85 7.26 1.10 -10.24
CA HIS A 85 6.98 2.51 -9.97
C HIS A 85 7.95 3.48 -10.69
N GLY A 86 8.49 3.10 -11.84
CA GLY A 86 9.34 3.98 -12.65
C GLY A 86 10.69 4.33 -12.03
N GLY A 87 11.16 3.59 -11.03
CA GLY A 87 12.47 3.78 -10.39
C GLY A 87 12.48 4.80 -9.23
N SER A 88 11.35 5.38 -8.87
CA SER A 88 11.28 6.50 -7.89
C SER A 88 11.08 6.09 -6.43
N VAL A 89 10.75 4.80 -6.13
CA VAL A 89 10.39 4.37 -4.76
C VAL A 89 11.52 4.58 -3.77
N PHE A 90 12.75 4.28 -4.14
CA PHE A 90 13.89 4.44 -3.23
C PHE A 90 14.19 5.90 -2.93
N GLU A 91 14.15 6.75 -3.96
CA GLU A 91 14.34 8.20 -3.79
C GLU A 91 13.26 8.80 -2.90
N MET A 92 11.99 8.47 -3.17
CA MET A 92 10.86 8.92 -2.32
C MET A 92 10.99 8.39 -0.89
N ALA A 93 11.43 7.15 -0.70
CA ALA A 93 11.64 6.61 0.63
C ALA A 93 12.76 7.34 1.38
N ASP A 94 13.88 7.65 0.72
CA ASP A 94 14.98 8.41 1.33
C ASP A 94 14.52 9.83 1.73
N LYS A 95 13.76 10.50 0.87
CA LYS A 95 13.16 11.82 1.17
C LYS A 95 12.12 11.77 2.29
N LEU A 96 11.34 10.70 2.37
CA LEU A 96 10.35 10.53 3.43
C LEU A 96 11.01 10.27 4.78
N TYR A 97 11.89 9.28 4.85
CA TYR A 97 12.50 8.84 6.11
C TYR A 97 13.65 9.73 6.57
N GLY A 98 14.20 10.57 5.68
CA GLY A 98 15.21 11.56 6.02
C GLY A 98 14.65 12.77 6.77
N ASP A 99 13.38 13.12 6.56
CA ASP A 99 12.77 14.34 7.10
C ASP A 99 11.25 14.15 7.35
N ILE A 100 10.89 13.30 8.29
CA ILE A 100 9.48 13.09 8.67
C ILE A 100 8.99 14.31 9.45
N ILE A 101 8.08 15.09 8.85
CA ILE A 101 7.44 16.25 9.50
C ILE A 101 6.08 15.91 10.13
N TYR A 102 5.46 14.83 9.68
CA TYR A 102 4.19 14.36 10.21
C TYR A 102 4.10 12.83 10.15
N GLU A 103 3.61 12.24 11.25
CA GLU A 103 3.34 10.81 11.34
C GLU A 103 2.15 10.57 12.26
N ASP A 104 1.17 9.78 11.76
CA ASP A 104 0.08 9.26 12.56
C ASP A 104 -0.16 7.77 12.29
N LYS A 105 -1.35 7.27 12.64
CA LYS A 105 -1.74 5.87 12.41
C LYS A 105 -1.93 5.53 10.92
N TYR A 106 -2.22 6.51 10.08
CA TYR A 106 -2.68 6.33 8.70
C TYR A 106 -1.68 6.76 7.66
N ILE A 107 -0.99 7.86 7.93
CA ILE A 107 -0.06 8.49 7.00
C ILE A 107 1.26 8.89 7.65
N MET A 108 2.26 9.02 6.80
CA MET A 108 3.53 9.67 7.07
C MET A 108 3.78 10.71 5.98
N ALA A 109 4.32 11.85 6.34
CA ALA A 109 4.67 12.88 5.36
C ALA A 109 6.00 13.55 5.70
N SER A 110 6.76 13.87 4.66
CA SER A 110 7.90 14.78 4.68
C SER A 110 7.57 16.08 3.93
N HIS A 111 8.53 16.95 3.78
CA HIS A 111 8.34 18.16 2.95
C HIS A 111 8.02 17.86 1.48
N GLU A 112 8.46 16.73 0.95
CA GLU A 112 8.29 16.38 -0.46
C GLU A 112 7.38 15.18 -0.72
N VAL A 113 7.30 14.24 0.21
CA VAL A 113 6.67 12.93 0.00
C VAL A 113 5.57 12.67 1.02
N ILE A 114 4.49 12.04 0.56
CA ILE A 114 3.43 11.50 1.40
C ILE A 114 3.32 9.99 1.20
N ALA A 115 3.04 9.25 2.27
CA ALA A 115 2.93 7.80 2.25
C ALA A 115 1.78 7.29 3.08
N SER A 116 1.22 6.15 2.68
CA SER A 116 0.33 5.35 3.50
C SER A 116 1.13 4.56 4.53
N LYS A 117 0.77 4.68 5.80
CA LYS A 117 1.42 3.90 6.86
C LYS A 117 1.05 2.41 6.84
N THR A 118 -0.08 2.08 6.24
CA THR A 118 -0.54 0.69 6.09
C THR A 118 0.10 -0.03 4.91
N MET A 119 0.58 0.72 3.91
CA MET A 119 1.25 0.21 2.71
C MET A 119 2.49 1.06 2.44
N ARG A 120 3.63 0.69 3.01
CA ARG A 120 4.86 1.50 2.98
C ARG A 120 5.47 1.74 1.60
N TYR A 121 5.03 1.00 0.58
CA TYR A 121 5.43 1.25 -0.82
C TYR A 121 4.48 2.20 -1.54
N ASN A 122 3.35 2.55 -0.93
CA ASN A 122 2.44 3.57 -1.45
C ASN A 122 2.95 4.96 -1.06
N LEU A 123 3.89 5.44 -1.85
CA LEU A 123 4.55 6.73 -1.72
C LEU A 123 4.18 7.60 -2.92
N ALA A 124 3.97 8.88 -2.71
CA ALA A 124 3.81 9.85 -3.79
C ALA A 124 4.49 11.16 -3.43
N TYR A 125 4.98 11.88 -4.44
CA TYR A 125 5.34 13.27 -4.27
C TYR A 125 4.09 14.10 -3.98
N ARG A 126 4.14 14.97 -2.99
CA ARG A 126 3.00 15.80 -2.56
C ARG A 126 2.47 16.70 -3.68
N TRP A 127 3.35 17.23 -4.51
CA TRP A 127 3.01 18.06 -5.65
C TRP A 127 2.39 17.28 -6.81
N ASP A 128 2.61 15.95 -6.87
CA ASP A 128 2.12 15.06 -7.93
C ASP A 128 0.77 14.40 -7.58
N VAL A 129 0.17 14.72 -6.44
CA VAL A 129 -1.18 14.28 -6.08
C VAL A 129 -2.19 15.30 -6.58
N TYR A 130 -3.13 14.89 -7.44
CA TYR A 130 -4.10 15.78 -8.08
C TYR A 130 -5.54 15.57 -7.65
N LEU A 131 -5.92 14.33 -7.33
CA LEU A 131 -7.28 14.02 -6.91
C LEU A 131 -7.27 13.10 -5.69
N ILE A 132 -8.09 13.42 -4.70
CA ILE A 132 -8.36 12.55 -3.56
C ILE A 132 -9.83 12.15 -3.62
N THR A 133 -10.09 10.85 -3.69
CA THR A 133 -11.45 10.30 -3.77
C THR A 133 -11.71 9.38 -2.58
N TYR A 134 -12.91 9.47 -2.02
CA TYR A 134 -13.37 8.51 -1.03
C TYR A 134 -13.93 7.27 -1.72
N VAL A 135 -13.36 6.11 -1.42
CA VAL A 135 -13.80 4.84 -1.97
C VAL A 135 -14.43 3.98 -0.88
N TYR A 136 -15.61 3.49 -1.16
CA TYR A 136 -16.36 2.61 -0.31
C TYR A 136 -16.72 1.32 -1.06
N THR A 137 -16.29 0.19 -0.53
CA THR A 137 -16.63 -1.11 -1.09
C THR A 137 -17.26 -1.99 -0.01
N SER A 138 -18.50 -2.40 -0.26
CA SER A 138 -19.17 -3.37 0.59
C SER A 138 -18.73 -4.78 0.20
N MET A 139 -18.15 -5.51 1.13
CA MET A 139 -17.74 -6.91 0.93
C MET A 139 -18.61 -7.83 1.80
N ARG A 140 -18.75 -9.12 1.42
CA ARG A 140 -19.50 -10.12 2.21
C ARG A 140 -19.08 -10.21 3.69
N ARG A 141 -17.84 -9.83 4.03
CA ARG A 141 -17.26 -9.92 5.37
C ARG A 141 -16.93 -8.57 6.01
N GLY A 142 -17.45 -7.46 5.49
CA GLY A 142 -17.21 -6.14 6.06
C GLY A 142 -17.22 -5.01 5.02
N LYS A 143 -16.90 -3.83 5.53
CA LYS A 143 -16.80 -2.60 4.73
C LYS A 143 -15.32 -2.25 4.55
N LEU A 144 -14.89 -2.01 3.32
CA LEU A 144 -13.60 -1.43 3.01
C LEU A 144 -13.81 0.04 2.69
N GLU A 145 -13.14 0.89 3.43
CA GLU A 145 -13.19 2.35 3.27
C GLU A 145 -11.77 2.88 3.19
N TYR A 146 -11.48 3.69 2.18
CA TYR A 146 -10.17 4.32 2.00
C TYR A 146 -10.27 5.63 1.22
N TYR A 147 -9.29 6.49 1.39
CA TYR A 147 -9.01 7.54 0.43
C TYR A 147 -8.02 7.03 -0.60
N CYS A 148 -8.34 7.24 -1.87
CA CYS A 148 -7.42 7.02 -2.98
C CYS A 148 -6.88 8.37 -3.42
N MET A 149 -5.56 8.53 -3.41
CA MET A 149 -4.87 9.69 -3.93
C MET A 149 -4.34 9.33 -5.32
N TYR A 150 -4.85 10.00 -6.34
CA TYR A 150 -4.47 9.81 -7.73
C TYR A 150 -3.35 10.76 -8.10
N THR A 151 -2.29 10.21 -8.68
CA THR A 151 -1.10 10.95 -9.11
C THR A 151 -1.06 11.13 -10.63
N GLY A 152 -0.06 11.87 -11.10
CA GLY A 152 0.23 11.98 -12.53
C GLY A 152 0.53 10.65 -13.19
N ASN A 153 1.21 9.76 -12.48
CA ASN A 153 1.42 8.39 -12.94
C ASN A 153 0.27 7.48 -12.49
N HIS A 154 -0.45 6.88 -13.44
CA HIS A 154 -1.56 5.95 -13.18
C HIS A 154 -1.20 4.77 -12.27
N GLU A 155 0.07 4.36 -12.27
CA GLU A 155 0.54 3.20 -11.48
C GLU A 155 0.88 3.55 -10.03
N ASN A 156 1.02 4.83 -9.69
CA ASN A 156 1.52 5.30 -8.40
C ASN A 156 0.42 5.84 -7.46
N ASN A 157 -0.81 5.39 -7.60
CA ASN A 157 -1.88 5.81 -6.71
C ASN A 157 -1.63 5.36 -5.26
N VAL A 158 -1.91 6.25 -4.29
CA VAL A 158 -1.70 5.99 -2.86
C VAL A 158 -3.03 5.75 -2.17
N TYR A 159 -3.12 4.64 -1.43
CA TYR A 159 -4.34 4.22 -0.74
C TYR A 159 -4.20 4.39 0.76
N ILE A 160 -5.01 5.26 1.36
CA ILE A 160 -5.08 5.49 2.80
C ILE A 160 -6.26 4.72 3.38
N ASN A 161 -5.98 3.61 4.05
CA ASN A 161 -7.01 2.77 4.65
C ASN A 161 -7.62 3.47 5.87
N LEU A 162 -8.94 3.67 5.85
CA LEU A 162 -9.71 4.32 6.92
C LEU A 162 -10.28 3.32 7.94
N ARG A 163 -9.85 2.07 7.90
CA ARG A 163 -10.33 1.01 8.79
C ARG A 163 -10.12 1.40 10.26
N GLY A 164 -11.21 1.44 11.01
CA GLY A 164 -11.19 1.85 12.42
C GLY A 164 -11.48 3.35 12.65
N LEU A 165 -11.72 4.15 11.62
CA LEU A 165 -12.29 5.48 11.75
C LEU A 165 -13.83 5.39 11.80
N VAL A 166 -14.35 5.37 13.01
CA VAL A 166 -15.79 5.13 13.26
C VAL A 166 -16.66 6.36 12.94
N THR A 167 -16.11 7.57 12.91
CA THR A 167 -16.88 8.80 12.77
C THR A 167 -16.51 9.61 11.53
N GLY A 168 -17.52 10.20 10.87
CA GLY A 168 -17.32 11.12 9.74
C GLY A 168 -16.41 12.31 10.07
N LYS A 169 -16.45 12.80 11.33
CA LYS A 169 -15.57 13.88 11.80
C LYS A 169 -14.09 13.52 11.74
N ARG A 170 -13.72 12.27 12.08
CA ARG A 170 -12.33 11.79 12.00
C ARG A 170 -11.89 11.59 10.55
N LYS A 171 -12.78 11.07 9.70
CA LYS A 171 -12.51 10.92 8.25
C LYS A 171 -12.27 12.29 7.62
N LYS A 172 -13.12 13.29 7.95
CA LYS A 172 -12.94 14.67 7.49
C LYS A 172 -11.60 15.24 7.93
N LYS A 173 -11.19 15.04 9.19
CA LYS A 173 -9.88 15.51 9.67
C LYS A 173 -8.71 14.93 8.86
N VAL A 174 -8.77 13.63 8.50
CA VAL A 174 -7.75 13.01 7.65
C VAL A 174 -7.79 13.62 6.26
N LEU A 175 -8.96 13.85 5.67
CA LEU A 175 -9.09 14.51 4.37
C LEU A 175 -8.54 15.93 4.38
N ASP A 176 -8.93 16.76 5.34
CA ASP A 176 -8.48 18.14 5.47
C ASP A 176 -6.95 18.20 5.57
N MET A 177 -6.36 17.24 6.28
CA MET A 177 -4.92 17.12 6.39
C MET A 177 -4.28 16.70 5.05
N LEU A 178 -4.82 15.69 4.35
CA LEU A 178 -4.31 15.27 3.04
C LEU A 178 -4.33 16.46 2.05
N LEU A 179 -5.42 17.23 2.02
CA LEU A 179 -5.53 18.42 1.18
C LEU A 179 -4.53 19.51 1.58
N SER A 180 -4.23 19.67 2.87
CA SER A 180 -3.23 20.64 3.33
C SER A 180 -1.79 20.24 2.97
N TYR A 181 -1.52 18.93 2.87
CA TYR A 181 -0.19 18.43 2.49
C TYR A 181 0.00 18.31 0.97
N CYS A 182 -1.05 18.17 0.19
CA CYS A 182 -0.98 17.99 -1.26
C CYS A 182 -1.51 19.23 -1.98
N PRO A 183 -0.64 20.19 -2.32
CA PRO A 183 -1.05 21.55 -2.75
C PRO A 183 -1.81 21.57 -4.08
N ASN A 184 -1.64 20.58 -4.94
CA ASN A 184 -2.32 20.48 -6.23
C ASN A 184 -3.57 19.56 -6.17
N ALA A 185 -3.89 19.00 -5.00
CA ALA A 185 -4.97 18.04 -4.88
C ALA A 185 -6.32 18.73 -4.67
N ILE A 186 -7.35 18.19 -5.34
CA ILE A 186 -8.75 18.47 -5.01
C ILE A 186 -9.43 17.22 -4.47
N TYR A 187 -10.51 17.41 -3.73
CA TYR A 187 -11.39 16.31 -3.33
C TYR A 187 -12.58 16.22 -4.28
N GLY A 188 -12.86 15.04 -4.81
CA GLY A 188 -13.96 14.83 -5.75
C GLY A 188 -14.11 13.38 -6.18
N ASP A 189 -15.10 13.14 -7.03
CA ASP A 189 -15.36 11.84 -7.64
C ASP A 189 -14.61 11.69 -8.96
N LEU A 190 -14.24 10.44 -9.28
CA LEU A 190 -13.49 10.13 -10.50
C LEU A 190 -14.35 10.30 -11.77
N ASP A 191 -15.68 10.10 -11.67
CA ASP A 191 -16.63 10.15 -12.78
C ASP A 191 -17.21 11.56 -13.02
N GLY A 192 -16.59 12.59 -12.49
CA GLY A 192 -17.06 13.98 -12.60
C GLY A 192 -15.95 15.00 -12.77
N ALA A 193 -16.20 16.21 -12.31
CA ALA A 193 -15.23 17.31 -12.39
C ALA A 193 -13.85 16.98 -11.80
N GLY A 194 -13.80 16.06 -10.81
CA GLY A 194 -12.55 15.56 -10.27
C GLY A 194 -11.74 14.75 -11.29
N GLY A 195 -12.41 13.88 -12.05
CA GLY A 195 -11.78 13.11 -13.12
C GLY A 195 -11.29 13.99 -14.26
N ASP A 196 -12.09 14.97 -14.68
CA ASP A 196 -11.70 15.95 -15.70
C ASP A 196 -10.45 16.74 -15.27
N TYR A 197 -10.42 17.17 -14.02
CA TYR A 197 -9.25 17.85 -13.44
C TYR A 197 -8.03 16.93 -13.43
N LEU A 198 -8.17 15.69 -12.99
CA LEU A 198 -7.09 14.70 -12.97
C LEU A 198 -6.51 14.48 -14.37
N GLU A 199 -7.38 14.30 -15.38
CA GLU A 199 -6.93 14.13 -16.75
C GLU A 199 -6.22 15.36 -17.31
N LYS A 200 -6.71 16.56 -16.98
CA LYS A 200 -6.05 17.82 -17.33
C LYS A 200 -4.65 17.88 -16.73
N MET A 201 -4.51 17.60 -15.44
CA MET A 201 -3.21 17.64 -14.75
C MET A 201 -2.22 16.61 -15.30
N ARG A 202 -2.69 15.43 -15.67
CA ARG A 202 -1.87 14.38 -16.29
C ARG A 202 -1.34 14.71 -17.68
N LYS A 203 -2.03 15.61 -18.39
CA LYS A 203 -1.62 16.13 -19.72
C LYS A 203 -0.77 17.40 -19.63
N THR A 204 -0.70 18.02 -18.43
CA THR A 204 0.08 19.22 -18.20
C THR A 204 1.57 18.87 -18.15
N ASP A 205 2.42 19.70 -18.78
CA ASP A 205 3.87 19.54 -18.69
C ASP A 205 4.34 19.71 -17.24
N ILE A 206 5.33 18.90 -16.83
CA ILE A 206 5.86 18.91 -15.46
C ILE A 206 6.40 20.30 -15.06
N HIS A 207 6.85 21.09 -16.04
CA HIS A 207 7.33 22.45 -15.84
C HIS A 207 6.23 23.48 -15.61
N ASP A 208 4.98 23.13 -15.95
CA ASP A 208 3.79 23.97 -15.78
C ASP A 208 2.95 23.56 -14.56
N ILE A 209 3.33 22.47 -13.87
CA ILE A 209 2.64 21.99 -12.67
C ILE A 209 3.06 22.85 -11.46
N PRO A 210 2.13 23.58 -10.82
CA PRO A 210 2.44 24.37 -9.62
C PRO A 210 3.04 23.49 -8.50
N HIS A 211 3.93 24.07 -7.70
CA HIS A 211 4.61 23.37 -6.60
C HIS A 211 5.47 22.16 -6.99
N SER A 212 5.60 21.86 -8.28
CA SER A 212 6.60 20.91 -8.78
C SER A 212 8.01 21.49 -8.57
N PRO A 213 9.02 20.67 -8.22
CA PRO A 213 10.42 21.11 -8.16
C PRO A 213 10.96 21.55 -9.54
N TYR A 214 10.24 21.21 -10.61
CA TYR A 214 10.60 21.55 -11.99
C TYR A 214 9.80 22.75 -12.54
N TYR A 215 8.92 23.34 -11.72
CA TYR A 215 8.08 24.48 -12.12
C TYR A 215 8.94 25.68 -12.53
N THR A 216 8.83 26.10 -13.77
CA THR A 216 9.62 27.21 -14.33
C THR A 216 8.90 28.58 -14.29
N GLY A 217 7.62 28.55 -13.90
CA GLY A 217 6.86 29.80 -13.73
C GLY A 217 6.68 30.57 -15.04
N ASN A 218 6.43 29.92 -16.16
CA ASN A 218 6.06 30.60 -17.38
C ASN A 218 4.70 31.30 -17.17
N ASN A 219 4.77 32.47 -16.56
CA ASN A 219 3.67 33.43 -16.57
C ASN A 219 3.52 33.94 -18.01
N THR A 220 2.65 33.32 -18.79
CA THR A 220 2.07 33.93 -19.99
C THR A 220 0.76 34.58 -19.63
#